data_22207b12d9bad151de7d7423539b070c
#
_entry.id   22207b12d9bad151de7d7423539b070c
#
_cell.length_a   1.000
_cell.length_b   1.000
_cell.length_c   1.000
_cell.angle_alpha   90.00
_cell.angle_beta   90.00
_cell.angle_gamma   90.00
#
_symmetry.space_group_name_H-M   'P 1'
#
loop_
_entity.id
_entity.type
_entity.pdbx_description
1 polymer ?
#
loop_
_entity_poly.entity_id
_entity_poly.type
_entity_poly.pdbx_seq_one_letter_code
_entity_poly.pdbx_strand_id
1 'polypeptide(L)'
;GEKEILLSTHDLISWLLNNNISDTFVVGTKGMKSMLEESGIITESKNPEFVVLGYDTEVNYEKLAKASIHLQNGIPLVASHPDMVCPSPLGDLPDSGAFMALFKVTTGVSASHTCGKPNAEMLLHKIEELGVEPEKCAMIGDRLYTDIEMASRAGVNGILVLSGEAKFEDLEDSEIIPSLIVNSVDNLSHTFH
;
A
#
# COMPACT_ATOMS: atom_id res chain seq x y z
N GLY A 1 -4.37 1.41 20.03
CA GLY A 1 -3.79 2.77 19.99
C GLY A 1 -3.13 3.04 18.63
N GLU A 2 -2.57 4.24 18.40
CA GLU A 2 -1.94 4.60 17.11
C GLU A 2 -0.85 3.63 16.66
N LYS A 3 -0.10 3.08 17.61
CA LYS A 3 0.94 2.08 17.33
C LYS A 3 0.44 0.74 16.77
N GLU A 4 -0.87 0.49 16.85
CA GLU A 4 -1.51 -0.72 16.33
C GLU A 4 -1.98 -0.55 14.89
N ILE A 5 -1.92 0.68 14.35
CA ILE A 5 -2.33 1.00 12.99
C ILE A 5 -1.10 1.00 12.08
N LEU A 6 -1.13 0.21 11.02
CA LEU A 6 -0.12 0.17 9.99
C LEU A 6 -0.75 0.51 8.64
N LEU A 7 -0.34 1.65 8.07
CA LEU A 7 -0.81 2.14 6.77
C LEU A 7 0.30 1.99 5.72
N SER A 8 -0.07 1.86 4.46
CA SER A 8 0.90 1.91 3.35
C SER A 8 1.70 3.22 3.31
N THR A 9 1.14 4.31 3.87
CA THR A 9 1.87 5.58 4.06
C THR A 9 3.08 5.45 4.99
N HIS A 10 3.01 4.59 6.03
CA HIS A 10 4.17 4.35 6.90
C HIS A 10 5.29 3.63 6.15
N ASP A 11 4.95 2.64 5.32
CA ASP A 11 5.90 1.94 4.45
C ASP A 11 6.55 2.92 3.46
N LEU A 12 5.75 3.78 2.82
CA LEU A 12 6.24 4.81 1.92
C LEU A 12 7.20 5.79 2.61
N ILE A 13 6.87 6.27 3.82
CA ILE A 13 7.75 7.15 4.62
C ILE A 13 9.08 6.44 4.90
N SER A 14 9.02 5.19 5.36
CA SER A 14 10.21 4.38 5.64
C SER A 14 11.06 4.21 4.37
N TRP A 15 10.44 3.91 3.23
CA TRP A 15 11.13 3.77 1.97
C TRP A 15 11.81 5.08 1.53
N LEU A 16 11.12 6.21 1.61
CA LEU A 16 11.68 7.53 1.27
C LEU A 16 12.89 7.86 2.14
N LEU A 17 12.78 7.70 3.46
CA LEU A 17 13.86 8.00 4.41
C LEU A 17 15.07 7.07 4.21
N ASN A 18 14.84 5.78 4.00
CA ASN A 18 15.91 4.80 3.75
C ASN A 18 16.67 5.07 2.43
N ASN A 19 16.02 5.74 1.47
CA ASN A 19 16.64 6.17 0.22
C ASN A 19 17.16 7.62 0.27
N ASN A 20 17.13 8.27 1.45
CA ASN A 20 17.54 9.67 1.67
C ASN A 20 16.76 10.67 0.79
N ILE A 21 15.49 10.39 0.52
CA ILE A 21 14.58 11.25 -0.27
C ILE A 21 13.75 12.07 0.71
N SER A 22 13.86 13.39 0.63
CA SER A 22 13.13 14.32 1.50
C SER A 22 12.44 15.46 0.76
N ASP A 23 12.63 15.56 -0.55
CA ASP A 23 12.07 16.63 -1.37
C ASP A 23 11.12 16.07 -2.43
N THR A 24 9.81 16.18 -2.22
CA THR A 24 8.80 15.51 -3.03
C THR A 24 7.68 16.43 -3.50
N PHE A 25 6.98 16.01 -4.56
CA PHE A 25 5.67 16.53 -4.94
C PHE A 25 4.61 15.46 -4.75
N VAL A 26 3.66 15.69 -3.84
CA VAL A 26 2.70 14.66 -3.41
C VAL A 26 1.33 14.85 -4.04
N VAL A 27 0.87 13.81 -4.74
CA VAL A 27 -0.53 13.59 -5.12
C VAL A 27 -1.14 12.68 -4.05
N GLY A 28 -1.78 13.28 -3.06
CA GLY A 28 -2.34 12.61 -1.88
C GLY A 28 -3.22 13.57 -1.09
N THR A 29 -3.95 13.02 -0.12
CA THR A 29 -4.80 13.82 0.79
C THR A 29 -3.95 14.70 1.71
N LYS A 30 -4.59 15.69 2.32
CA LYS A 30 -3.96 16.51 3.39
C LYS A 30 -3.44 15.66 4.53
N GLY A 31 -4.18 14.61 4.93
CA GLY A 31 -3.74 13.71 5.98
C GLY A 31 -2.45 12.97 5.63
N MET A 32 -2.33 12.46 4.40
CA MET A 32 -1.10 11.84 3.91
C MET A 32 0.07 12.84 3.91
N LYS A 33 -0.17 14.06 3.42
CA LYS A 33 0.87 15.12 3.41
C LYS A 33 1.34 15.46 4.83
N SER A 34 0.43 15.62 5.80
CA SER A 34 0.80 15.86 7.21
C SER A 34 1.71 14.76 7.75
N MET A 35 1.41 13.48 7.50
CA MET A 35 2.26 12.37 7.95
C MET A 35 3.68 12.44 7.36
N LEU A 36 3.79 12.78 6.07
CA LEU A 36 5.08 12.97 5.39
C LEU A 36 5.85 14.16 5.99
N GLU A 37 5.19 15.31 6.17
CA GLU A 37 5.77 16.53 6.74
C GLU A 37 6.23 16.35 8.19
N GLU A 38 5.48 15.64 9.01
CA GLU A 38 5.87 15.26 10.38
C GLU A 38 7.13 14.38 10.40
N SER A 39 7.38 13.65 9.32
CA SER A 39 8.59 12.86 9.12
C SER A 39 9.74 13.64 8.44
N GLY A 40 9.60 14.96 8.24
CA GLY A 40 10.60 15.82 7.65
C GLY A 40 10.66 15.80 6.12
N ILE A 41 9.62 15.30 5.45
CA ILE A 41 9.55 15.20 3.98
C ILE A 41 8.75 16.38 3.44
N ILE A 42 9.32 17.14 2.49
CA ILE A 42 8.65 18.23 1.78
C ILE A 42 7.63 17.64 0.78
N THR A 43 6.41 18.15 0.77
CA THR A 43 5.29 17.57 -0.01
C THR A 43 4.86 18.41 -1.23
N GLU A 44 5.33 19.65 -1.34
CA GLU A 44 4.92 20.61 -2.39
C GLU A 44 6.13 21.26 -3.09
N SER A 45 7.18 20.46 -3.35
CA SER A 45 8.38 20.95 -3.99
C SER A 45 8.13 21.44 -5.43
N LYS A 46 8.85 22.48 -5.80
CA LYS A 46 8.92 22.96 -7.19
C LYS A 46 9.92 22.18 -8.04
N ASN A 47 10.91 21.57 -7.40
CA ASN A 47 11.95 20.75 -8.03
C ASN A 47 12.11 19.44 -7.24
N PRO A 48 11.11 18.57 -7.22
CA PRO A 48 11.11 17.38 -6.38
C PRO A 48 12.11 16.34 -6.87
N GLU A 49 12.63 15.53 -5.95
CA GLU A 49 13.39 14.32 -6.26
C GLU A 49 12.46 13.18 -6.74
N PHE A 50 11.23 13.15 -6.21
CA PHE A 50 10.18 12.18 -6.56
C PHE A 50 8.79 12.82 -6.61
N VAL A 51 7.97 12.34 -7.54
CA VAL A 51 6.51 12.45 -7.44
C VAL A 51 6.02 11.30 -6.59
N VAL A 52 5.30 11.62 -5.52
CA VAL A 52 4.71 10.65 -4.58
C VAL A 52 3.21 10.56 -4.84
N LEU A 53 2.69 9.36 -4.98
CA LEU A 53 1.29 9.10 -5.24
C LEU A 53 0.67 8.22 -4.14
N GLY A 54 -0.48 8.63 -3.64
CA GLY A 54 -1.33 7.83 -2.75
C GLY A 54 -2.79 7.91 -3.14
N TYR A 55 -3.65 7.26 -2.34
CA TYR A 55 -5.10 7.43 -2.46
C TYR A 55 -5.46 8.87 -2.16
N ASP A 56 -6.04 9.57 -3.14
CA ASP A 56 -6.31 11.01 -3.05
C ASP A 56 -7.77 11.32 -3.37
N THR A 57 -8.59 11.40 -2.32
CA THR A 57 -9.99 11.84 -2.41
C THR A 57 -10.14 13.36 -2.57
N GLU A 58 -9.03 14.11 -2.49
CA GLU A 58 -8.98 15.57 -2.66
C GLU A 58 -8.31 15.96 -3.98
N VAL A 59 -8.16 14.99 -4.91
CA VAL A 59 -7.52 15.21 -6.21
C VAL A 59 -8.25 16.26 -7.02
N ASN A 60 -7.48 17.09 -7.72
CA ASN A 60 -7.99 18.06 -8.69
C ASN A 60 -7.06 18.13 -9.91
N TYR A 61 -7.54 18.80 -10.97
CA TYR A 61 -6.79 18.87 -12.21
C TYR A 61 -5.42 19.54 -12.05
N GLU A 62 -5.31 20.58 -11.23
CA GLU A 62 -4.05 21.31 -11.00
C GLU A 62 -2.98 20.38 -10.40
N LYS A 63 -3.38 19.56 -9.41
CA LYS A 63 -2.50 18.59 -8.77
C LYS A 63 -2.00 17.54 -9.77
N LEU A 64 -2.89 17.00 -10.59
CA LEU A 64 -2.55 16.03 -11.65
C LEU A 64 -1.66 16.65 -12.73
N ALA A 65 -1.95 17.87 -13.16
CA ALA A 65 -1.17 18.60 -14.17
C ALA A 65 0.27 18.86 -13.71
N LYS A 66 0.46 19.35 -12.47
CA LYS A 66 1.79 19.57 -11.89
C LYS A 66 2.59 18.28 -11.80
N ALA A 67 1.98 17.20 -11.28
CA ALA A 67 2.61 15.88 -11.22
C ALA A 67 3.04 15.41 -12.61
N SER A 68 2.15 15.51 -13.62
CA SER A 68 2.45 15.11 -14.99
C SER A 68 3.63 15.89 -15.58
N ILE A 69 3.75 17.21 -15.28
CA ILE A 69 4.88 18.03 -15.73
C ILE A 69 6.19 17.55 -15.09
N HIS A 70 6.20 17.25 -13.77
CA HIS A 70 7.38 16.73 -13.11
C HIS A 70 7.80 15.37 -13.70
N LEU A 71 6.85 14.46 -13.94
CA LEU A 71 7.11 13.16 -14.55
C LEU A 71 7.68 13.29 -15.98
N GLN A 72 7.13 14.19 -16.81
CA GLN A 72 7.64 14.46 -18.16
C GLN A 72 9.06 15.07 -18.14
N ASN A 73 9.42 15.78 -17.10
CA ASN A 73 10.76 16.31 -16.87
C ASN A 73 11.75 15.26 -16.30
N GLY A 74 11.35 14.00 -16.23
CA GLY A 74 12.24 12.91 -15.81
C GLY A 74 12.25 12.63 -14.31
N ILE A 75 11.38 13.29 -13.52
CA ILE A 75 11.22 12.98 -12.10
C ILE A 75 10.54 11.61 -11.95
N PRO A 76 11.10 10.67 -11.17
CA PRO A 76 10.50 9.36 -11.00
C PRO A 76 9.22 9.40 -10.14
N LEU A 77 8.37 8.36 -10.30
CA LEU A 77 7.14 8.16 -9.57
C LEU A 77 7.31 7.05 -8.54
N VAL A 78 6.88 7.28 -7.30
CA VAL A 78 6.68 6.25 -6.27
C VAL A 78 5.23 6.28 -5.81
N ALA A 79 4.63 5.10 -5.59
CA ALA A 79 3.25 4.98 -5.12
C ALA A 79 3.18 4.29 -3.75
N SER A 80 2.22 4.70 -2.93
CA SER A 80 1.99 4.12 -1.59
C SER A 80 1.40 2.71 -1.65
N HIS A 81 0.69 2.34 -2.73
CA HIS A 81 0.08 1.02 -2.95
C HIS A 81 -0.43 0.91 -4.40
N PRO A 82 -0.64 -0.30 -4.90
CA PRO A 82 -1.02 -0.53 -6.31
C PRO A 82 -2.53 -0.65 -6.55
N ASP A 83 -3.39 -0.56 -5.55
CA ASP A 83 -4.81 -0.86 -5.66
C ASP A 83 -5.48 0.01 -6.74
N MET A 84 -6.16 -0.63 -7.70
CA MET A 84 -6.81 0.07 -8.82
C MET A 84 -8.09 0.74 -8.38
N VAL A 85 -8.80 0.15 -7.43
CA VAL A 85 -10.10 0.60 -6.94
C VAL A 85 -10.18 0.48 -5.42
N CYS A 86 -10.94 1.39 -4.81
CA CYS A 86 -11.37 1.33 -3.43
C CYS A 86 -12.86 0.93 -3.42
N PRO A 87 -13.23 -0.24 -2.88
CA PRO A 87 -14.63 -0.67 -2.80
C PRO A 87 -15.47 0.29 -1.97
N SER A 88 -16.68 0.61 -2.44
CA SER A 88 -17.64 1.40 -1.68
C SER A 88 -19.07 0.85 -1.84
N PRO A 89 -20.01 1.19 -0.93
CA PRO A 89 -21.41 0.79 -1.06
C PRO A 89 -22.11 1.30 -2.33
N LEU A 90 -21.55 2.33 -2.97
CA LEU A 90 -22.09 2.94 -4.18
C LEU A 90 -21.40 2.44 -5.47
N GLY A 91 -20.38 1.59 -5.33
CA GLY A 91 -19.54 1.08 -6.41
C GLY A 91 -18.07 1.38 -6.20
N ASP A 92 -17.23 0.86 -7.06
CA ASP A 92 -15.78 1.02 -6.97
C ASP A 92 -15.34 2.46 -7.28
N LEU A 93 -14.50 3.00 -6.43
CA LEU A 93 -13.92 4.34 -6.57
C LEU A 93 -12.47 4.24 -7.08
N PRO A 94 -11.99 5.19 -7.90
CA PRO A 94 -10.60 5.20 -8.35
C PRO A 94 -9.63 5.27 -7.18
N ASP A 95 -8.61 4.41 -7.18
CA ASP A 95 -7.56 4.40 -6.17
C ASP A 95 -6.19 4.69 -6.81
N SER A 96 -5.11 4.57 -6.07
CA SER A 96 -3.73 4.88 -6.45
C SER A 96 -3.34 4.25 -7.78
N GLY A 97 -3.68 2.98 -8.02
CA GLY A 97 -3.41 2.28 -9.26
C GLY A 97 -4.09 2.90 -10.49
N ALA A 98 -5.31 3.44 -10.33
CA ALA A 98 -6.01 4.15 -11.40
C ALA A 98 -5.28 5.45 -11.78
N PHE A 99 -4.73 6.19 -10.79
CA PHE A 99 -3.91 7.37 -11.03
C PHE A 99 -2.55 7.00 -11.64
N MET A 100 -1.95 5.87 -11.23
CA MET A 100 -0.74 5.35 -11.90
C MET A 100 -1.00 5.09 -13.39
N ALA A 101 -2.14 4.49 -13.73
CA ALA A 101 -2.55 4.26 -15.13
C ALA A 101 -2.75 5.60 -15.88
N LEU A 102 -3.37 6.59 -15.25
CA LEU A 102 -3.51 7.95 -15.79
C LEU A 102 -2.13 8.54 -16.12
N PHE A 103 -1.19 8.52 -15.18
CA PHE A 103 0.16 9.06 -15.41
C PHE A 103 0.90 8.27 -16.47
N LYS A 104 0.76 6.93 -16.50
CA LYS A 104 1.35 6.10 -17.55
C LYS A 104 0.87 6.48 -18.94
N VAL A 105 -0.44 6.70 -19.11
CA VAL A 105 -1.02 7.10 -20.39
C VAL A 105 -0.61 8.54 -20.77
N THR A 106 -0.57 9.45 -19.79
CA THR A 106 -0.30 10.87 -20.04
C THR A 106 1.19 11.17 -20.28
N THR A 107 2.08 10.47 -19.57
CA THR A 107 3.51 10.82 -19.51
C THR A 107 4.44 9.71 -20.00
N GLY A 108 3.92 8.48 -20.16
CA GLY A 108 4.74 7.29 -20.41
C GLY A 108 5.45 6.72 -19.18
N VAL A 109 5.40 7.43 -18.03
CA VAL A 109 6.12 7.04 -16.81
C VAL A 109 5.31 6.01 -16.02
N SER A 110 5.97 4.94 -15.60
CA SER A 110 5.47 3.97 -14.60
C SER A 110 6.11 4.25 -13.25
N ALA A 111 5.48 3.83 -12.17
CA ALA A 111 6.10 3.89 -10.85
C ALA A 111 7.41 3.08 -10.84
N SER A 112 8.47 3.70 -10.35
CA SER A 112 9.78 3.06 -10.16
C SER A 112 9.78 2.15 -8.91
N HIS A 113 8.91 2.48 -7.95
CA HIS A 113 8.67 1.68 -6.76
C HIS A 113 7.21 1.81 -6.33
N THR A 114 6.67 0.76 -5.72
CA THR A 114 5.32 0.74 -5.16
C THR A 114 5.39 0.10 -3.78
N CYS A 115 4.99 0.85 -2.76
CA CYS A 115 4.92 0.41 -1.37
C CYS A 115 3.63 -0.37 -1.08
N GLY A 116 3.46 -0.76 0.17
CA GLY A 116 2.27 -1.46 0.62
C GLY A 116 2.20 -2.92 0.17
N LYS A 117 1.08 -3.55 0.41
CA LYS A 117 0.82 -4.95 0.03
C LYS A 117 0.94 -5.17 -1.49
N PRO A 118 1.55 -6.26 -1.96
CA PRO A 118 2.09 -7.42 -1.25
C PRO A 118 3.56 -7.28 -0.79
N ASN A 119 4.10 -6.05 -0.64
CA ASN A 119 5.48 -5.87 -0.20
C ASN A 119 5.65 -6.29 1.27
N ALA A 120 6.56 -7.23 1.50
CA ALA A 120 6.80 -7.79 2.83
C ALA A 120 7.43 -6.78 3.81
N GLU A 121 8.19 -5.81 3.31
CA GLU A 121 8.94 -4.85 4.13
C GLU A 121 8.03 -4.11 5.11
N MET A 122 6.84 -3.72 4.67
CA MET A 122 5.83 -3.08 5.51
C MET A 122 5.53 -3.90 6.78
N LEU A 123 5.34 -5.22 6.63
CA LEU A 123 5.02 -6.11 7.74
C LEU A 123 6.26 -6.44 8.57
N LEU A 124 7.40 -6.68 7.92
CA LEU A 124 8.66 -7.02 8.58
C LEU A 124 9.16 -5.90 9.49
N HIS A 125 9.11 -4.63 9.05
CA HIS A 125 9.45 -3.50 9.90
C HIS A 125 8.60 -3.44 11.18
N LYS A 126 7.30 -3.75 11.06
CA LYS A 126 6.40 -3.77 12.22
C LYS A 126 6.69 -4.93 13.16
N ILE A 127 7.00 -6.10 12.62
CA ILE A 127 7.36 -7.30 13.40
C ILE A 127 8.68 -7.05 14.17
N GLU A 128 9.67 -6.44 13.52
CA GLU A 128 10.93 -6.05 14.14
C GLU A 128 10.73 -5.03 15.28
N GLU A 129 9.90 -3.99 15.04
CA GLU A 129 9.53 -3.00 16.08
C GLU A 129 8.93 -3.67 17.32
N LEU A 130 8.11 -4.72 17.11
CA LEU A 130 7.47 -5.47 18.19
C LEU A 130 8.40 -6.50 18.85
N GLY A 131 9.57 -6.79 18.27
CA GLY A 131 10.52 -7.77 18.76
C GLY A 131 9.99 -9.21 18.75
N VAL A 132 9.14 -9.55 17.77
CA VAL A 132 8.51 -10.88 17.63
C VAL A 132 9.13 -11.58 16.42
N GLU A 133 9.27 -12.92 16.49
CA GLU A 133 9.73 -13.71 15.35
C GLU A 133 8.61 -13.85 14.30
N PRO A 134 8.90 -13.73 12.98
CA PRO A 134 7.89 -13.82 11.91
C PRO A 134 7.02 -15.07 12.00
N GLU A 135 7.59 -16.23 12.32
CA GLU A 135 6.89 -17.51 12.41
C GLU A 135 5.83 -17.55 13.53
N LYS A 136 5.91 -16.63 14.48
CA LYS A 136 4.93 -16.44 15.56
C LYS A 136 3.86 -15.42 15.24
N CYS A 137 3.95 -14.80 14.05
CA CYS A 137 2.99 -13.83 13.57
C CYS A 137 2.02 -14.43 12.56
N ALA A 138 0.86 -13.82 12.44
CA ALA A 138 -0.11 -14.15 11.40
C ALA A 138 -0.64 -12.87 10.75
N MET A 139 -0.76 -12.91 9.43
CA MET A 139 -1.49 -11.92 8.64
C MET A 139 -2.86 -12.50 8.31
N ILE A 140 -3.92 -11.81 8.70
CA ILE A 140 -5.30 -12.20 8.37
C ILE A 140 -5.80 -11.25 7.28
N GLY A 141 -6.25 -11.79 6.16
CA GLY A 141 -6.74 -11.00 5.04
C GLY A 141 -7.69 -11.76 4.14
N ASP A 142 -8.32 -11.05 3.25
CA ASP A 142 -9.34 -11.55 2.34
C ASP A 142 -8.90 -11.60 0.87
N ARG A 143 -7.65 -11.21 0.58
CA ARG A 143 -7.09 -11.22 -0.77
C ARG A 143 -5.85 -12.10 -0.86
N LEU A 144 -5.86 -13.04 -1.81
CA LEU A 144 -4.72 -13.91 -2.06
C LEU A 144 -3.50 -13.11 -2.55
N TYR A 145 -3.68 -12.29 -3.57
CA TYR A 145 -2.60 -11.60 -4.29
C TYR A 145 -2.01 -10.38 -3.55
N THR A 146 -2.57 -9.97 -2.42
CA THR A 146 -2.03 -8.90 -1.58
C THR A 146 -1.72 -9.39 -0.16
N ASP A 147 -2.75 -9.80 0.60
CA ASP A 147 -2.61 -10.11 2.02
C ASP A 147 -1.83 -11.41 2.24
N ILE A 148 -2.26 -12.49 1.57
CA ILE A 148 -1.65 -13.81 1.73
C ILE A 148 -0.27 -13.86 1.05
N GLU A 149 -0.14 -13.19 -0.09
CA GLU A 149 1.16 -13.03 -0.75
C GLU A 149 2.15 -12.26 0.14
N MET A 150 1.71 -11.19 0.80
CA MET A 150 2.56 -10.46 1.75
C MET A 150 2.97 -11.34 2.93
N ALA A 151 2.04 -12.14 3.48
CA ALA A 151 2.33 -13.09 4.54
C ALA A 151 3.41 -14.09 4.11
N SER A 152 3.25 -14.68 2.91
CA SER A 152 4.21 -15.62 2.33
C SER A 152 5.60 -15.00 2.18
N ARG A 153 5.68 -13.81 1.60
CA ARG A 153 6.96 -13.09 1.41
C ARG A 153 7.63 -12.69 2.73
N ALA A 154 6.82 -12.38 3.75
CA ALA A 154 7.33 -12.01 5.08
C ALA A 154 7.69 -13.23 5.95
N GLY A 155 7.38 -14.45 5.53
CA GLY A 155 7.59 -15.65 6.34
C GLY A 155 6.67 -15.75 7.55
N VAL A 156 5.48 -15.10 7.50
CA VAL A 156 4.45 -15.18 8.54
C VAL A 156 3.31 -16.10 8.11
N ASN A 157 2.47 -16.53 9.07
CA ASN A 157 1.32 -17.35 8.76
C ASN A 157 0.24 -16.51 8.04
N GLY A 158 -0.13 -16.91 6.81
CA GLY A 158 -1.22 -16.30 6.06
C GLY A 158 -2.55 -16.98 6.38
N ILE A 159 -3.52 -16.25 6.94
CA ILE A 159 -4.86 -16.74 7.24
C ILE A 159 -5.84 -16.05 6.29
N LEU A 160 -6.38 -16.82 5.34
CA LEU A 160 -7.39 -16.33 4.41
C LEU A 160 -8.78 -16.39 5.04
N VAL A 161 -9.51 -15.27 5.00
CA VAL A 161 -10.93 -15.20 5.36
C VAL A 161 -11.79 -15.09 4.11
N LEU A 162 -12.83 -15.90 4.00
CA LEU A 162 -13.74 -15.94 2.84
C LEU A 162 -14.93 -14.99 2.97
N SER A 163 -14.94 -14.16 4.01
CA SER A 163 -15.98 -13.13 4.23
C SER A 163 -15.77 -11.85 3.41
N GLY A 164 -14.67 -11.75 2.67
CA GLY A 164 -14.32 -10.59 1.85
C GLY A 164 -14.30 -10.88 0.36
N GLU A 165 -13.19 -10.53 -0.31
CA GLU A 165 -13.06 -10.59 -1.77
C GLU A 165 -12.85 -12.03 -2.29
N ALA A 166 -11.91 -12.79 -1.69
CA ALA A 166 -11.56 -14.12 -2.18
C ALA A 166 -12.68 -15.13 -1.97
N LYS A 167 -12.83 -16.01 -2.95
CA LYS A 167 -13.73 -17.17 -2.93
C LYS A 167 -12.92 -18.45 -2.89
N PHE A 168 -13.57 -19.54 -2.48
CA PHE A 168 -12.90 -20.83 -2.41
C PHE A 168 -12.38 -21.31 -3.77
N GLU A 169 -13.08 -20.99 -4.84
CA GLU A 169 -12.71 -21.32 -6.22
C GLU A 169 -11.40 -20.66 -6.66
N ASP A 170 -11.07 -19.47 -6.13
CA ASP A 170 -9.84 -18.74 -6.46
C ASP A 170 -8.57 -19.47 -5.99
N LEU A 171 -8.72 -20.42 -5.07
CA LEU A 171 -7.61 -21.25 -4.56
C LEU A 171 -7.17 -22.32 -5.56
N GLU A 172 -8.06 -22.78 -6.45
CA GLU A 172 -7.77 -23.85 -7.40
C GLU A 172 -6.71 -23.44 -8.43
N ASP A 173 -6.71 -22.17 -8.82
CA ASP A 173 -5.80 -21.59 -9.83
C ASP A 173 -4.66 -20.76 -9.19
N SER A 174 -4.59 -20.69 -7.87
CA SER A 174 -3.62 -19.86 -7.15
C SER A 174 -2.34 -20.61 -6.79
N GLU A 175 -1.19 -20.01 -7.10
CA GLU A 175 0.11 -20.48 -6.57
C GLU A 175 0.34 -20.05 -5.11
N ILE A 176 -0.50 -19.13 -4.60
CA ILE A 176 -0.41 -18.58 -3.24
C ILE A 176 -1.20 -19.47 -2.31
N ILE A 177 -0.53 -20.12 -1.35
CA ILE A 177 -1.13 -21.09 -0.44
C ILE A 177 -1.26 -20.47 0.96
N PRO A 178 -2.50 -20.23 1.46
CA PRO A 178 -2.71 -19.81 2.84
C PRO A 178 -2.29 -20.89 3.84
N SER A 179 -1.79 -20.48 5.01
CA SER A 179 -1.53 -21.41 6.13
C SER A 179 -2.82 -21.95 6.76
N LEU A 180 -3.89 -21.15 6.70
CA LEU A 180 -5.22 -21.49 7.19
C LEU A 180 -6.29 -20.75 6.38
N ILE A 181 -7.43 -21.42 6.17
CA ILE A 181 -8.61 -20.82 5.51
C ILE A 181 -9.79 -20.93 6.47
N VAL A 182 -10.48 -19.82 6.70
CA VAL A 182 -11.69 -19.76 7.53
C VAL A 182 -12.78 -18.93 6.86
N ASN A 183 -14.04 -19.16 7.21
CA ASN A 183 -15.13 -18.39 6.62
C ASN A 183 -15.10 -16.92 7.05
N SER A 184 -14.72 -16.64 8.30
CA SER A 184 -14.60 -15.25 8.82
C SER A 184 -13.63 -15.20 10.00
N VAL A 185 -13.26 -14.01 10.42
CA VAL A 185 -12.42 -13.78 11.62
C VAL A 185 -13.09 -14.36 12.89
N ASP A 186 -14.41 -14.40 12.96
CA ASP A 186 -15.14 -14.97 14.11
C ASP A 186 -14.80 -16.44 14.36
N ASN A 187 -14.47 -17.19 13.31
CA ASN A 187 -14.06 -18.59 13.46
C ASN A 187 -12.73 -18.73 14.22
N LEU A 188 -11.90 -17.70 14.25
CA LEU A 188 -10.62 -17.73 14.96
C LEU A 188 -10.78 -17.50 16.47
N SER A 189 -11.87 -16.87 16.90
CA SER A 189 -12.11 -16.57 18.33
C SER A 189 -12.19 -17.81 19.21
N HIS A 190 -12.51 -18.98 18.63
CA HIS A 190 -12.59 -20.27 19.33
C HIS A 190 -11.29 -21.09 19.29
N THR A 191 -10.27 -20.62 18.58
CA THR A 191 -9.02 -21.36 18.34
C THR A 191 -7.89 -20.91 19.28
N PHE A 192 -8.03 -19.77 19.91
CA PHE A 192 -7.02 -19.14 20.76
C PHE A 192 -7.35 -19.16 22.27
N HIS A 193 -8.03 -20.22 22.73
CA HIS A 193 -8.31 -20.46 24.17
C HIS A 193 -7.49 -21.60 24.73
#